data_18352e8e38921f5dda928b11cb5261fb
#
_entry.id   18352e8e38921f5dda928b11cb5261fb
#
_cell.length_a   1.000
_cell.length_b   1.000
_cell.length_c   1.000
_cell.angle_alpha   90.00
_cell.angle_beta   90.00
_cell.angle_gamma   90.00
#
_symmetry.space_group_name_H-M   'P 1'
#
loop_
_entity.id
_entity.type
_entity.pdbx_description
1 polymer ?
#
loop_
_entity_poly.entity_id
_entity_poly.type
_entity_poly.pdbx_seq_one_letter_code
_entity_poly.pdbx_strand_id
1 'polypeptide(L)'
;TEGRGSGDTVGVSVEPRKGPPAADNEPPAAGGTGTGFLVNADGVLLTNAHVVEDCSLIEVNGQKANLLASSNMFDLAAISVPGALLGEPLQFSSRSAGLNADITIAGYPLHGLLGGLNIGRGSISALKGLRGDEINFQISAPVQPGNSGGPAVDRFGNVVGVVVSKLDTVEVADLTGDIAQNINFAVRGDLAKAFLSSNGITFSEAQGDDPMDGESIAQRLQQATYLIRCSG
;
A
#
# COMPACT_ATOMS: atom_id res chain seq x y z
N THR A 1 -32.37 -72.52 -0.45
CA THR A 1 -32.55 -71.95 0.91
C THR A 1 -31.86 -70.65 0.99
N GLU A 2 -32.67 -69.63 1.16
CA GLU A 2 -32.39 -68.19 1.22
C GLU A 2 -31.64 -67.81 2.47
N GLY A 3 -30.78 -66.82 2.33
CA GLY A 3 -30.15 -66.09 3.43
C GLY A 3 -30.00 -64.61 3.07
N ARG A 4 -31.02 -63.82 3.42
CA ARG A 4 -30.93 -62.35 3.33
C ARG A 4 -30.04 -61.80 4.45
N GLY A 5 -29.00 -61.11 4.11
CA GLY A 5 -28.21 -60.28 4.99
C GLY A 5 -28.73 -58.84 4.94
N SER A 6 -29.27 -58.38 6.07
CA SER A 6 -29.66 -57.00 6.34
C SER A 6 -28.42 -56.13 6.53
N GLY A 7 -28.25 -55.12 5.68
CA GLY A 7 -27.21 -54.12 5.84
C GLY A 7 -27.72 -52.94 6.67
N ASP A 8 -27.23 -52.79 7.89
CA ASP A 8 -27.47 -51.62 8.72
C ASP A 8 -26.64 -50.46 8.22
N THR A 9 -27.26 -49.46 7.65
CA THR A 9 -26.63 -48.15 7.37
C THR A 9 -26.63 -47.31 8.62
N VAL A 10 -25.47 -47.17 9.25
CA VAL A 10 -25.27 -46.23 10.35
C VAL A 10 -25.23 -44.81 9.74
N GLY A 11 -26.33 -44.10 9.93
CA GLY A 11 -26.42 -42.67 9.57
C GLY A 11 -25.58 -41.84 10.55
N VAL A 12 -24.46 -41.30 10.07
CA VAL A 12 -23.69 -40.30 10.81
C VAL A 12 -24.37 -38.96 10.62
N SER A 13 -25.09 -38.47 11.61
CA SER A 13 -25.58 -37.09 11.67
C SER A 13 -24.43 -36.16 12.02
N VAL A 14 -24.00 -35.36 11.06
CA VAL A 14 -23.03 -34.29 11.27
C VAL A 14 -23.80 -33.07 11.76
N GLU A 15 -23.70 -32.76 13.05
CA GLU A 15 -24.18 -31.47 13.57
C GLU A 15 -23.36 -30.32 12.94
N PRO A 16 -24.03 -29.23 12.48
CA PRO A 16 -23.30 -28.07 11.97
C PRO A 16 -22.50 -27.43 13.11
N ARG A 17 -21.19 -27.33 12.91
CA ARG A 17 -20.29 -26.60 13.83
C ARG A 17 -20.79 -25.16 13.93
N LYS A 18 -21.12 -24.70 15.13
CA LYS A 18 -21.28 -23.28 15.43
C LYS A 18 -19.99 -22.57 15.02
N GLY A 19 -20.10 -21.66 14.04
CA GLY A 19 -19.01 -20.77 13.69
C GLY A 19 -18.57 -19.91 14.88
N PRO A 20 -17.36 -19.36 14.86
CA PRO A 20 -16.93 -18.43 15.90
C PRO A 20 -17.94 -17.28 16.02
N PRO A 21 -18.08 -16.68 17.22
CA PRO A 21 -19.01 -15.56 17.41
C PRO A 21 -18.67 -14.47 16.39
N ALA A 22 -19.69 -13.93 15.75
CA ALA A 22 -19.55 -12.80 14.85
C ALA A 22 -18.83 -11.68 15.63
N ALA A 23 -17.70 -11.25 15.11
CA ALA A 23 -17.06 -10.01 15.56
C ALA A 23 -18.12 -8.89 15.40
N ASP A 24 -18.20 -8.03 16.41
CA ASP A 24 -19.15 -6.93 16.47
C ASP A 24 -19.19 -6.19 15.14
N ASN A 25 -20.30 -6.36 14.39
CA ASN A 25 -20.59 -5.64 13.16
C ASN A 25 -21.00 -4.20 13.51
N GLU A 26 -20.07 -3.39 13.98
CA GLU A 26 -20.20 -1.95 13.75
C GLU A 26 -20.00 -1.72 12.25
N PRO A 27 -20.96 -1.04 11.57
CA PRO A 27 -20.74 -0.64 10.19
C PRO A 27 -19.44 0.20 10.18
N PRO A 28 -18.52 -0.02 9.24
CA PRO A 28 -17.32 0.80 9.17
C PRO A 28 -17.78 2.26 9.09
N ALA A 29 -17.36 3.07 10.07
CA ALA A 29 -17.49 4.52 9.99
C ALA A 29 -17.05 4.93 8.58
N ALA A 30 -17.77 5.86 7.95
CA ALA A 30 -17.48 6.32 6.60
C ALA A 30 -16.05 6.87 6.58
N GLY A 31 -15.11 6.02 6.22
CA GLY A 31 -13.68 6.29 6.29
C GLY A 31 -12.92 5.29 5.42
N GLY A 32 -11.78 5.73 4.93
CA GLY A 32 -10.88 4.94 4.10
C GLY A 32 -9.71 4.35 4.90
N THR A 33 -9.07 3.37 4.30
CA THR A 33 -7.77 2.88 4.77
C THR A 33 -6.74 3.00 3.66
N GLY A 34 -5.51 3.27 4.03
CA GLY A 34 -4.38 3.34 3.13
C GLY A 34 -3.09 2.99 3.84
N THR A 35 -2.01 3.23 3.16
CA THR A 35 -0.66 2.96 3.62
C THR A 35 0.14 4.27 3.67
N GLY A 36 1.08 4.36 4.58
CA GLY A 36 2.10 5.41 4.59
C GLY A 36 3.44 4.83 5.01
N PHE A 37 4.50 5.53 4.72
CA PHE A 37 5.83 5.11 5.13
C PHE A 37 6.65 6.27 5.70
N LEU A 38 7.51 5.91 6.65
CA LEU A 38 8.35 6.87 7.39
C LEU A 38 9.46 7.42 6.48
N VAL A 39 9.59 8.75 6.44
CA VAL A 39 10.58 9.45 5.60
C VAL A 39 11.69 10.12 6.39
N ASN A 40 11.49 10.34 7.71
CA ASN A 40 12.52 10.91 8.58
C ASN A 40 12.36 10.49 10.05
N ALA A 41 13.35 10.82 10.86
CA ALA A 41 13.37 10.51 12.29
C ALA A 41 12.39 11.38 13.13
N ASP A 42 11.83 12.44 12.54
CA ASP A 42 10.86 13.31 13.21
C ASP A 42 9.44 12.72 13.23
N GLY A 43 9.28 11.50 12.71
CA GLY A 43 7.99 10.80 12.69
C GLY A 43 7.06 11.27 11.57
N VAL A 44 7.62 11.78 10.46
CA VAL A 44 6.84 12.16 9.28
C VAL A 44 6.67 10.97 8.35
N LEU A 45 5.42 10.69 7.99
CA LEU A 45 5.07 9.69 6.99
C LEU A 45 4.63 10.38 5.68
N LEU A 46 5.00 9.76 4.56
CA LEU A 46 4.46 10.09 3.25
C LEU A 46 3.37 9.08 2.88
N THR A 47 2.30 9.59 2.26
CA THR A 47 1.15 8.82 1.75
C THR A 47 0.55 9.50 0.53
N ASN A 48 -0.55 8.97 -0.04
CA ASN A 48 -1.32 9.69 -1.04
C ASN A 48 -2.28 10.72 -0.41
N ALA A 49 -2.58 11.80 -1.17
CA ALA A 49 -3.53 12.84 -0.74
C ALA A 49 -4.93 12.26 -0.53
N HIS A 50 -5.41 11.44 -1.47
CA HIS A 50 -6.74 10.82 -1.40
C HIS A 50 -6.92 9.86 -0.21
N VAL A 51 -5.85 9.40 0.43
CA VAL A 51 -5.92 8.54 1.64
C VAL A 51 -6.35 9.35 2.86
N VAL A 52 -6.00 10.64 2.89
CA VAL A 52 -6.23 11.54 4.04
C VAL A 52 -7.16 12.71 3.70
N GLU A 53 -7.72 12.73 2.49
CA GLU A 53 -8.68 13.73 2.05
C GLU A 53 -9.98 13.61 2.84
N ASP A 54 -10.55 14.74 3.24
CA ASP A 54 -11.81 14.85 4.00
C ASP A 54 -11.87 14.06 5.32
N CYS A 55 -10.71 13.68 5.88
CA CYS A 55 -10.66 13.02 7.18
C CYS A 55 -10.87 14.01 8.32
N SER A 56 -11.84 13.75 9.19
CA SER A 56 -11.95 14.45 10.50
C SER A 56 -10.91 13.94 11.50
N LEU A 57 -10.49 12.67 11.34
CA LEU A 57 -9.46 12.02 12.15
C LEU A 57 -8.57 11.15 11.26
N ILE A 58 -7.26 11.36 11.36
CA ILE A 58 -6.23 10.51 10.74
C ILE A 58 -5.55 9.71 11.86
N GLU A 59 -5.48 8.40 11.70
CA GLU A 59 -4.78 7.51 12.62
C GLU A 59 -3.73 6.68 11.90
N VAL A 60 -2.58 6.51 12.54
CA VAL A 60 -1.49 5.62 12.11
C VAL A 60 -1.30 4.56 13.18
N ASN A 61 -1.57 3.30 12.87
CA ASN A 61 -1.57 2.20 13.83
C ASN A 61 -2.36 2.53 15.13
N GLY A 62 -3.50 3.24 15.00
CA GLY A 62 -4.34 3.62 16.13
C GLY A 62 -3.86 4.86 16.91
N GLN A 63 -2.81 5.53 16.47
CA GLN A 63 -2.35 6.80 17.06
C GLN A 63 -2.76 7.97 16.16
N LYS A 64 -3.27 9.04 16.77
CA LYS A 64 -3.67 10.24 16.06
C LYS A 64 -2.48 10.87 15.32
N ALA A 65 -2.69 11.19 14.05
CA ALA A 65 -1.73 11.89 13.20
C ALA A 65 -2.26 13.27 12.80
N ASN A 66 -1.33 14.18 12.47
CA ASN A 66 -1.65 15.52 11.98
C ASN A 66 -1.22 15.63 10.51
N LEU A 67 -2.09 16.20 9.68
CA LEU A 67 -1.75 16.55 8.31
C LEU A 67 -0.76 17.73 8.33
N LEU A 68 0.40 17.58 7.69
CA LEU A 68 1.41 18.62 7.53
C LEU A 68 1.28 19.35 6.19
N ALA A 69 1.11 18.57 5.12
CA ALA A 69 1.00 19.08 3.75
C ALA A 69 0.22 18.09 2.89
N SER A 70 -0.47 18.61 1.86
CA SER A 70 -1.17 17.81 0.86
C SER A 70 -1.08 18.48 -0.51
N SER A 71 -1.06 17.67 -1.57
CA SER A 71 -1.07 18.11 -2.96
C SER A 71 -1.93 17.18 -3.80
N ASN A 72 -3.10 17.66 -4.22
CA ASN A 72 -3.98 16.90 -5.10
C ASN A 72 -3.37 16.76 -6.51
N MET A 73 -2.49 17.69 -6.93
CA MET A 73 -1.80 17.60 -8.22
C MET A 73 -0.90 16.37 -8.31
N PHE A 74 -0.15 16.08 -7.24
CA PHE A 74 0.75 14.93 -7.19
C PHE A 74 0.14 13.73 -6.49
N ASP A 75 -1.08 13.88 -5.94
CA ASP A 75 -1.72 12.89 -5.07
C ASP A 75 -0.77 12.45 -3.93
N LEU A 76 -0.15 13.40 -3.25
CA LEU A 76 0.77 13.18 -2.13
C LEU A 76 0.35 13.95 -0.89
N ALA A 77 0.52 13.34 0.28
CA ALA A 77 0.34 13.99 1.57
C ALA A 77 1.43 13.57 2.56
N ALA A 78 1.81 14.50 3.42
CA ALA A 78 2.72 14.26 4.54
C ALA A 78 1.94 14.41 5.85
N ILE A 79 2.07 13.43 6.73
CA ILE A 79 1.44 13.41 8.05
C ILE A 79 2.49 13.19 9.13
N SER A 80 2.27 13.72 10.34
CA SER A 80 3.13 13.48 11.49
C SER A 80 2.39 12.74 12.59
N VAL A 81 3.11 11.84 13.28
CA VAL A 81 2.60 11.09 14.44
C VAL A 81 3.38 11.54 15.69
N PRO A 82 2.85 12.49 16.48
CA PRO A 82 3.57 13.01 17.62
C PRO A 82 3.85 11.93 18.67
N GLY A 83 5.11 11.84 19.12
CA GLY A 83 5.51 10.93 20.19
C GLY A 83 5.51 9.44 19.85
N ALA A 84 5.28 9.07 18.61
CA ALA A 84 5.35 7.69 18.17
C ALA A 84 6.81 7.25 18.01
N LEU A 85 7.15 6.09 18.58
CA LEU A 85 8.38 5.39 18.26
C LEU A 85 8.15 4.61 16.97
N LEU A 86 8.48 5.22 15.86
CA LEU A 86 8.42 4.60 14.55
C LEU A 86 9.76 3.91 14.26
N GLY A 87 9.78 3.01 13.29
CA GLY A 87 11.00 2.30 12.90
C GLY A 87 11.99 3.18 12.15
N GLU A 88 12.86 2.55 11.37
CA GLU A 88 13.88 3.24 10.58
C GLU A 88 13.26 3.89 9.33
N PRO A 89 13.51 5.19 9.05
CA PRO A 89 13.02 5.85 7.85
C PRO A 89 13.57 5.21 6.57
N LEU A 90 12.73 5.18 5.52
CA LEU A 90 13.19 4.80 4.20
C LEU A 90 13.97 5.96 3.57
N GLN A 91 15.04 5.61 2.87
CA GLN A 91 15.79 6.55 2.05
C GLN A 91 15.23 6.57 0.64
N PHE A 92 15.23 7.73 0.01
CA PHE A 92 14.90 7.85 -1.40
C PHE A 92 16.09 7.46 -2.28
N SER A 93 15.79 6.86 -3.43
CA SER A 93 16.82 6.64 -4.44
C SER A 93 17.31 8.00 -4.99
N SER A 94 18.62 8.17 -5.04
CA SER A 94 19.22 9.33 -5.71
C SER A 94 19.17 9.24 -7.24
N ARG A 95 18.77 8.08 -7.78
CA ARG A 95 18.58 7.82 -9.20
C ARG A 95 17.10 7.74 -9.54
N SER A 96 16.73 8.25 -10.71
CA SER A 96 15.39 7.99 -11.25
C SER A 96 15.25 6.52 -11.61
N ALA A 97 14.05 6.00 -11.37
CA ALA A 97 13.73 4.62 -11.72
C ALA A 97 13.75 4.40 -13.24
N GLY A 98 14.37 3.32 -13.66
CA GLY A 98 14.52 2.95 -15.08
C GLY A 98 13.43 1.98 -15.54
N LEU A 99 13.20 1.92 -16.86
CA LEU A 99 12.32 0.92 -17.48
C LEU A 99 12.84 -0.49 -17.16
N ASN A 100 11.93 -1.41 -16.84
CA ASN A 100 12.20 -2.79 -16.44
C ASN A 100 13.06 -2.94 -15.17
N ALA A 101 13.20 -1.88 -14.37
CA ALA A 101 13.82 -2.00 -13.05
C ALA A 101 12.93 -2.82 -12.11
N ASP A 102 13.53 -3.75 -11.38
CA ASP A 102 12.83 -4.51 -10.34
C ASP A 102 12.41 -3.58 -9.21
N ILE A 103 11.19 -3.77 -8.71
CA ILE A 103 10.65 -3.08 -7.56
C ILE A 103 9.98 -4.03 -6.58
N THR A 104 10.00 -3.65 -5.32
CA THR A 104 9.21 -4.25 -4.26
C THR A 104 8.29 -3.18 -3.69
N ILE A 105 7.00 -3.50 -3.50
CA ILE A 105 6.01 -2.62 -2.88
C ILE A 105 5.57 -3.18 -1.54
N ALA A 106 5.14 -2.31 -0.63
CA ALA A 106 4.56 -2.70 0.66
C ALA A 106 3.27 -1.92 0.92
N GLY A 107 2.30 -2.56 1.61
CA GLY A 107 1.08 -1.89 1.99
C GLY A 107 0.11 -2.79 2.75
N TYR A 108 -1.05 -2.23 3.09
CA TYR A 108 -2.11 -2.88 3.86
C TYR A 108 -3.38 -3.04 3.00
N PRO A 109 -3.34 -3.94 1.99
CA PRO A 109 -4.48 -4.11 1.09
C PRO A 109 -5.69 -4.68 1.81
N LEU A 110 -6.90 -4.25 1.41
CA LEU A 110 -8.17 -4.80 1.85
C LEU A 110 -8.23 -4.96 3.38
N HIS A 111 -7.86 -3.88 4.11
CA HIS A 111 -7.82 -3.90 5.57
C HIS A 111 -9.16 -4.35 6.15
N GLY A 112 -9.11 -5.30 7.10
CA GLY A 112 -10.29 -5.97 7.65
C GLY A 112 -10.60 -7.33 7.01
N LEU A 113 -10.13 -7.57 5.77
CA LEU A 113 -10.23 -8.87 5.10
C LEU A 113 -8.88 -9.61 5.11
N LEU A 114 -7.79 -8.90 4.78
CA LEU A 114 -6.43 -9.42 4.87
C LEU A 114 -5.76 -8.81 6.11
N GLY A 115 -5.19 -9.66 6.95
CA GLY A 115 -4.50 -9.22 8.17
C GLY A 115 -3.04 -8.87 7.89
N GLY A 116 -2.63 -7.61 8.18
CA GLY A 116 -1.23 -7.24 8.22
C GLY A 116 -0.65 -6.68 6.92
N LEU A 117 0.66 -6.38 6.98
CA LEU A 117 1.44 -5.86 5.88
C LEU A 117 1.58 -6.91 4.76
N ASN A 118 1.39 -6.49 3.53
CA ASN A 118 1.63 -7.29 2.34
C ASN A 118 2.82 -6.74 1.56
N ILE A 119 3.65 -7.62 1.03
CA ILE A 119 4.79 -7.31 0.18
C ILE A 119 4.52 -7.87 -1.21
N GLY A 120 4.60 -7.02 -2.23
CA GLY A 120 4.46 -7.37 -3.64
C GLY A 120 5.75 -7.11 -4.41
N ARG A 121 6.01 -7.88 -5.46
CA ARG A 121 7.15 -7.66 -6.35
C ARG A 121 6.68 -7.49 -7.79
N GLY A 122 7.43 -6.71 -8.53
CA GLY A 122 7.21 -6.47 -9.96
C GLY A 122 8.33 -5.64 -10.55
N SER A 123 8.05 -4.97 -11.66
CA SER A 123 8.98 -4.09 -12.35
C SER A 123 8.27 -2.83 -12.85
N ILE A 124 9.06 -1.84 -13.27
CA ILE A 124 8.54 -0.65 -13.95
C ILE A 124 8.23 -1.01 -15.39
N SER A 125 6.93 -1.04 -15.73
CA SER A 125 6.44 -1.44 -17.05
C SER A 125 6.45 -0.31 -18.08
N ALA A 126 6.26 0.95 -17.62
CA ALA A 126 6.37 2.15 -18.44
C ALA A 126 6.78 3.35 -17.58
N LEU A 127 7.51 4.32 -18.18
CA LEU A 127 7.99 5.51 -17.47
C LEU A 127 6.97 6.63 -17.39
N LYS A 128 5.76 6.43 -17.95
CA LYS A 128 4.64 7.38 -17.92
C LYS A 128 3.37 6.65 -17.51
N GLY A 129 2.47 7.40 -16.88
CA GLY A 129 1.14 6.94 -16.53
C GLY A 129 0.18 6.94 -17.73
N LEU A 130 -1.12 6.87 -17.43
CA LEU A 130 -2.18 6.88 -18.46
C LEU A 130 -2.09 8.14 -19.33
N ARG A 131 -2.33 7.98 -20.63
CA ARG A 131 -2.33 9.08 -21.62
C ARG A 131 -1.06 9.94 -21.62
N GLY A 132 0.06 9.38 -21.17
CA GLY A 132 1.35 10.08 -21.15
C GLY A 132 1.56 10.94 -19.92
N ASP A 133 0.78 10.74 -18.85
CA ASP A 133 0.97 11.38 -17.56
C ASP A 133 2.42 11.22 -17.08
N GLU A 134 3.05 12.33 -16.70
CA GLU A 134 4.46 12.40 -16.28
C GLU A 134 4.63 12.34 -14.75
N ILE A 135 3.51 12.37 -13.99
CA ILE A 135 3.50 12.27 -12.54
C ILE A 135 3.72 10.83 -12.10
N ASN A 136 3.11 9.90 -12.82
CA ASN A 136 3.13 8.48 -12.51
C ASN A 136 4.01 7.69 -13.48
N PHE A 137 4.48 6.54 -13.02
CA PHE A 137 4.99 5.47 -13.86
C PHE A 137 4.15 4.19 -13.64
N GLN A 138 4.12 3.34 -14.67
CA GLN A 138 3.38 2.08 -14.60
C GLN A 138 4.23 0.98 -13.97
N ILE A 139 3.60 0.14 -13.15
CA ILE A 139 4.23 -1.00 -12.49
C ILE A 139 3.45 -2.30 -12.73
N SER A 140 4.16 -3.42 -12.75
CA SER A 140 3.57 -4.76 -12.85
C SER A 140 3.32 -5.41 -11.48
N ALA A 141 3.79 -4.81 -10.39
CA ALA A 141 3.50 -5.29 -9.05
C ALA A 141 1.99 -5.26 -8.80
N PRO A 142 1.39 -6.32 -8.20
CA PRO A 142 -0.05 -6.36 -7.93
C PRO A 142 -0.41 -5.33 -6.85
N VAL A 143 -1.34 -4.42 -7.18
CA VAL A 143 -1.84 -3.38 -6.29
C VAL A 143 -3.33 -3.61 -6.03
N GLN A 144 -3.77 -3.41 -4.80
CA GLN A 144 -5.15 -3.50 -4.35
C GLN A 144 -5.52 -2.25 -3.53
N PRO A 145 -6.83 -1.93 -3.38
CA PRO A 145 -7.26 -0.89 -2.45
C PRO A 145 -6.65 -1.07 -1.06
N GLY A 146 -6.09 0.01 -0.51
CA GLY A 146 -5.32 0.00 0.74
C GLY A 146 -3.81 -0.01 0.54
N ASN A 147 -3.27 -0.37 -0.64
CA ASN A 147 -1.85 -0.19 -0.95
C ASN A 147 -1.49 1.27 -1.28
N SER A 148 -2.49 2.13 -1.57
CA SER A 148 -2.29 3.57 -1.81
C SER A 148 -1.45 4.21 -0.72
N GLY A 149 -0.44 4.97 -1.11
CA GLY A 149 0.50 5.64 -0.22
C GLY A 149 1.65 4.78 0.26
N GLY A 150 1.66 3.49 -0.09
CA GLY A 150 2.77 2.59 0.23
C GLY A 150 4.03 2.85 -0.60
N PRO A 151 5.22 2.49 -0.09
CA PRO A 151 6.47 2.66 -0.79
C PRO A 151 6.62 1.65 -1.93
N ALA A 152 7.17 2.11 -3.06
CA ALA A 152 7.80 1.28 -4.07
C ALA A 152 9.31 1.49 -3.96
N VAL A 153 10.06 0.41 -3.68
CA VAL A 153 11.51 0.47 -3.50
C VAL A 153 12.24 -0.32 -4.58
N ASP A 154 13.44 0.12 -4.90
CA ASP A 154 14.35 -0.58 -5.81
C ASP A 154 15.03 -1.79 -5.14
N ARG A 155 15.89 -2.48 -5.89
CA ARG A 155 16.67 -3.63 -5.40
C ARG A 155 17.65 -3.29 -4.27
N PHE A 156 17.86 -2.03 -3.97
CA PHE A 156 18.69 -1.55 -2.87
C PHE A 156 17.87 -1.16 -1.63
N GLY A 157 16.52 -1.30 -1.71
CA GLY A 157 15.60 -0.91 -0.67
C GLY A 157 15.36 0.60 -0.58
N ASN A 158 15.71 1.37 -1.62
CA ASN A 158 15.50 2.82 -1.67
C ASN A 158 14.20 3.15 -2.41
N VAL A 159 13.47 4.15 -1.92
CA VAL A 159 12.18 4.57 -2.47
C VAL A 159 12.37 5.16 -3.87
N VAL A 160 11.70 4.59 -4.84
CA VAL A 160 11.61 5.07 -6.23
C VAL A 160 10.23 5.61 -6.59
N GLY A 161 9.22 5.35 -5.75
CA GLY A 161 7.87 5.85 -5.98
C GLY A 161 6.92 5.59 -4.81
N VAL A 162 5.71 6.16 -4.92
CA VAL A 162 4.60 6.00 -3.97
C VAL A 162 3.43 5.33 -4.70
N VAL A 163 3.01 4.17 -4.24
CA VAL A 163 1.97 3.34 -4.89
C VAL A 163 0.63 4.08 -4.92
N VAL A 164 -0.08 4.02 -6.04
CA VAL A 164 -1.42 4.56 -6.23
C VAL A 164 -2.36 3.44 -6.65
N SER A 165 -3.39 3.16 -5.85
CA SER A 165 -4.40 2.13 -6.15
C SER A 165 -5.71 2.67 -6.72
N LYS A 166 -5.86 4.01 -6.79
CA LYS A 166 -7.11 4.69 -7.17
C LYS A 166 -7.17 5.08 -8.66
N LEU A 167 -6.19 4.70 -9.49
CA LEU A 167 -6.30 5.01 -10.91
C LEU A 167 -7.44 4.19 -11.52
N ASP A 168 -8.39 4.93 -12.09
CA ASP A 168 -9.70 4.48 -12.53
C ASP A 168 -9.66 3.20 -13.39
N THR A 169 -9.82 2.05 -12.73
CA THR A 169 -10.20 0.81 -13.43
C THR A 169 -11.48 1.04 -14.27
N VAL A 170 -12.34 1.98 -13.86
CA VAL A 170 -13.54 2.42 -14.60
C VAL A 170 -13.13 3.16 -15.87
N GLU A 171 -12.19 4.13 -15.80
CA GLU A 171 -11.73 4.86 -16.98
C GLU A 171 -11.03 3.95 -17.99
N VAL A 172 -10.25 2.98 -17.54
CA VAL A 172 -9.61 2.00 -18.42
C VAL A 172 -10.64 1.04 -19.01
N ALA A 173 -11.62 0.58 -18.23
CA ALA A 173 -12.69 -0.28 -18.72
C ALA A 173 -13.59 0.43 -19.72
N ASP A 174 -13.90 1.71 -19.50
CA ASP A 174 -14.69 2.54 -20.44
C ASP A 174 -13.97 2.75 -21.79
N LEU A 175 -12.63 2.81 -21.77
CA LEU A 175 -11.83 3.01 -22.98
C LEU A 175 -11.55 1.72 -23.76
N THR A 176 -11.42 0.59 -23.05
CA THR A 176 -10.99 -0.67 -23.67
C THR A 176 -12.12 -1.69 -23.79
N GLY A 177 -13.22 -1.49 -23.07
CA GLY A 177 -14.31 -2.48 -22.95
C GLY A 177 -13.94 -3.71 -22.15
N ASP A 178 -12.76 -3.72 -21.49
CA ASP A 178 -12.25 -4.84 -20.72
C ASP A 178 -11.58 -4.36 -19.42
N ILE A 179 -11.59 -5.19 -18.39
CA ILE A 179 -10.91 -4.89 -17.13
C ILE A 179 -9.43 -5.16 -17.33
N ALA A 180 -8.64 -4.09 -17.46
CA ALA A 180 -7.19 -4.21 -17.59
C ALA A 180 -6.58 -4.82 -16.32
N GLN A 181 -5.97 -5.99 -16.45
CA GLN A 181 -5.26 -6.64 -15.36
C GLN A 181 -3.78 -6.22 -15.36
N ASN A 182 -3.21 -6.05 -14.17
CA ASN A 182 -1.78 -5.73 -13.97
C ASN A 182 -1.32 -4.38 -14.54
N ILE A 183 -2.23 -3.43 -14.69
CA ILE A 183 -1.90 -2.04 -14.96
C ILE A 183 -2.04 -1.26 -13.66
N ASN A 184 -0.93 -1.08 -12.96
CA ASN A 184 -0.87 -0.38 -11.70
C ASN A 184 0.12 0.78 -11.82
N PHE A 185 0.06 1.74 -10.90
CA PHE A 185 0.84 2.96 -10.99
C PHE A 185 1.51 3.32 -9.66
N ALA A 186 2.53 4.15 -9.76
CA ALA A 186 3.14 4.81 -8.62
C ALA A 186 3.54 6.23 -9.00
N VAL A 187 3.34 7.18 -8.09
CA VAL A 187 3.90 8.54 -8.20
C VAL A 187 5.42 8.43 -8.18
N ARG A 188 6.07 9.15 -9.07
CA ARG A 188 7.53 9.16 -9.22
C ARG A 188 8.22 9.65 -7.95
N GLY A 189 9.30 8.98 -7.56
CA GLY A 189 10.07 9.31 -6.37
C GLY A 189 10.74 10.69 -6.43
N ASP A 190 11.10 11.18 -7.62
CA ASP A 190 11.64 12.53 -7.80
C ASP A 190 10.57 13.62 -7.50
N LEU A 191 9.32 13.38 -7.85
CA LEU A 191 8.21 14.28 -7.50
C LEU A 191 7.87 14.19 -6.01
N ALA A 192 7.96 13.01 -5.41
CA ALA A 192 7.79 12.84 -3.97
C ALA A 192 8.86 13.63 -3.19
N LYS A 193 10.13 13.57 -3.61
CA LYS A 193 11.22 14.38 -3.05
C LYS A 193 10.98 15.88 -3.23
N ALA A 194 10.52 16.30 -4.40
CA ALA A 194 10.19 17.71 -4.67
C ALA A 194 9.05 18.20 -3.76
N PHE A 195 8.00 17.38 -3.57
CA PHE A 195 6.89 17.67 -2.66
C PHE A 195 7.38 17.83 -1.21
N LEU A 196 8.18 16.91 -0.69
CA LEU A 196 8.74 16.99 0.67
C LEU A 196 9.61 18.24 0.83
N SER A 197 10.54 18.49 -0.11
CA SER A 197 11.42 19.66 -0.09
C SER A 197 10.65 20.98 -0.10
N SER A 198 9.61 21.11 -0.93
CA SER A 198 8.80 22.33 -1.04
C SER A 198 8.01 22.65 0.24
N ASN A 199 7.79 21.64 1.07
CA ASN A 199 7.10 21.78 2.36
C ASN A 199 8.06 21.78 3.56
N GLY A 200 9.37 21.88 3.33
CA GLY A 200 10.38 21.94 4.39
C GLY A 200 10.54 20.62 5.18
N ILE A 201 10.10 19.51 4.62
CA ILE A 201 10.20 18.19 5.25
C ILE A 201 11.51 17.53 4.83
N THR A 202 12.31 17.16 5.84
CA THR A 202 13.60 16.51 5.63
C THR A 202 13.39 15.03 5.23
N PHE A 203 14.28 14.54 4.39
CA PHE A 203 14.40 13.13 4.03
C PHE A 203 15.86 12.83 3.68
N SER A 204 16.22 11.56 3.58
CA SER A 204 17.55 11.15 3.13
C SER A 204 17.50 10.46 1.76
N GLU A 205 18.59 10.58 1.02
CA GLU A 205 18.80 9.90 -0.25
C GLU A 205 19.98 8.93 -0.13
N ALA A 206 19.88 7.81 -0.82
CA ALA A 206 20.98 6.86 -0.95
C ALA A 206 21.16 6.40 -2.39
N GLN A 207 22.40 6.15 -2.72
CA GLN A 207 22.80 5.36 -3.86
C GLN A 207 23.11 3.96 -3.31
N GLY A 208 22.34 2.96 -3.70
CA GLY A 208 22.65 1.59 -3.29
C GLY A 208 23.87 1.10 -4.07
N ASP A 209 24.85 0.56 -3.36
CA ASP A 209 26.04 -0.02 -3.97
C ASP A 209 25.88 -1.53 -4.14
N ASP A 210 25.29 -2.22 -3.15
CA ASP A 210 25.01 -3.65 -3.17
C ASP A 210 23.52 -3.96 -3.16
N PRO A 211 23.00 -4.82 -4.05
CA PRO A 211 21.61 -5.25 -4.03
C PRO A 211 21.30 -6.04 -2.74
N MET A 212 20.15 -5.74 -2.14
CA MET A 212 19.62 -6.48 -1.01
C MET A 212 18.84 -7.71 -1.50
N ASP A 213 18.86 -8.80 -0.70
CA ASP A 213 17.94 -9.90 -0.92
C ASP A 213 16.49 -9.52 -0.57
N GLY A 214 15.53 -10.31 -1.06
CA GLY A 214 14.12 -9.99 -0.90
C GLY A 214 13.63 -10.01 0.55
N GLU A 215 14.23 -10.82 1.41
CA GLU A 215 13.87 -10.89 2.83
C GLU A 215 14.37 -9.65 3.57
N SER A 216 15.58 -9.21 3.31
CA SER A 216 16.15 -7.97 3.87
C SER A 216 15.35 -6.74 3.46
N ILE A 217 14.91 -6.66 2.18
CA ILE A 217 14.01 -5.58 1.72
C ILE A 217 12.68 -5.64 2.48
N ALA A 218 12.09 -6.83 2.63
CA ALA A 218 10.82 -6.99 3.33
C ALA A 218 10.91 -6.59 4.80
N GLN A 219 11.98 -6.94 5.50
CA GLN A 219 12.24 -6.54 6.89
C GLN A 219 12.34 -5.01 7.02
N ARG A 220 13.07 -4.35 6.10
CA ARG A 220 13.18 -2.89 6.08
C ARG A 220 11.82 -2.23 5.85
N LEU A 221 11.04 -2.72 4.89
CA LEU A 221 9.70 -2.23 4.60
C LEU A 221 8.75 -2.44 5.79
N GLN A 222 8.84 -3.57 6.48
CA GLN A 222 8.02 -3.86 7.65
C GLN A 222 8.24 -2.88 8.79
N GLN A 223 9.45 -2.38 8.97
CA GLN A 223 9.80 -1.43 10.02
C GLN A 223 9.35 0.01 9.70
N ALA A 224 9.18 0.34 8.43
CA ALA A 224 8.94 1.70 7.97
C ALA A 224 7.53 1.94 7.41
N THR A 225 6.71 0.90 7.22
CA THR A 225 5.40 1.00 6.54
C THR A 225 4.26 0.83 7.55
N TYR A 226 3.27 1.71 7.49
CA TYR A 226 2.22 1.83 8.48
C TYR A 226 0.83 1.87 7.84
N LEU A 227 -0.15 1.29 8.53
CA LEU A 227 -1.56 1.43 8.21
C LEU A 227 -2.04 2.82 8.57
N ILE A 228 -2.70 3.49 7.63
CA ILE A 228 -3.41 4.74 7.84
C ILE A 228 -4.90 4.46 7.82
N ARG A 229 -5.63 5.02 8.79
CA ARG A 229 -7.09 5.07 8.84
C ARG A 229 -7.55 6.50 8.77
N CYS A 230 -8.53 6.75 7.92
CA CYS A 230 -9.23 8.02 7.78
C CYS A 230 -10.65 7.81 8.27
N SER A 231 -11.10 8.61 9.21
CA SER A 231 -12.51 8.66 9.65
C SER A 231 -13.08 10.02 9.30
N GLY A 232 -14.27 10.04 8.70
CA GLY A 232 -15.02 11.24 8.31
C GLY A 232 -16.07 11.62 9.34
#